data_5d6c99cff6f118985ebfcbcde9448931
#
_entry.id   5d6c99cff6f118985ebfcbcde9448931
#
_cell.length_a   1.000
_cell.length_b   1.000
_cell.length_c   1.000
_cell.angle_alpha   90.00
_cell.angle_beta   90.00
_cell.angle_gamma   90.00
#
_symmetry.space_group_name_H-M   'P 1'
#
loop_
_entity.id
_entity.type
_entity.pdbx_description
1 polymer ?
#
loop_
_entity_poly.entity_id
_entity_poly.type
_entity_poly.pdbx_seq_one_letter_code
_entity_poly.pdbx_strand_id
1 'polypeptide(L)'
;MPPAFFIILERGIYMRKKIIAGNWKMNMVPSEAVKLVETLKPLVQNEDVDVVYCVPAIDLVPVVNAVKGSNVHVGAENLYFEDKGAYTGEISADMLVDAGVEYVIMGHSERRGYFHETDEDINKKLLKALEKGLKPIVCCGESLEQREQGITEDWIRMQIKIAFQGVSADQAKGVVIAYEPIWAIGTGKTATSAQAEEVCKAIRETIGEIYDTDTAEAIRIQYGGSMNAGNCKELLAQPDIDGGLIGGASLKPDFGTIVNYNK
;
A
#
# COMPACT_ATOMS: atom_id res chain seq x y z
N MET A 1 -2.21 -11.82 -19.26
CA MET A 1 -1.56 -11.60 -17.96
C MET A 1 -1.48 -12.94 -17.25
N PRO A 2 -0.36 -13.36 -16.69
CA PRO A 2 -0.36 -14.55 -15.85
C PRO A 2 -1.10 -14.24 -14.55
N PRO A 3 -1.90 -15.14 -14.01
CA PRO A 3 -2.60 -14.98 -12.75
C PRO A 3 -1.58 -14.88 -11.60
N ALA A 4 -1.96 -14.15 -10.54
CA ALA A 4 -1.20 -14.10 -9.30
C ALA A 4 -0.89 -15.54 -8.85
N PHE A 5 0.40 -15.86 -8.64
CA PHE A 5 0.83 -17.19 -8.24
C PHE A 5 0.34 -17.47 -6.82
N PHE A 6 -0.64 -18.36 -6.69
CA PHE A 6 -1.01 -18.98 -5.43
C PHE A 6 -0.14 -20.23 -5.22
N ILE A 7 0.62 -20.26 -4.14
CA ILE A 7 1.29 -21.49 -3.70
C ILE A 7 0.30 -22.26 -2.83
N ILE A 8 -0.21 -23.38 -3.35
CA ILE A 8 -1.10 -24.28 -2.60
C ILE A 8 -0.21 -25.18 -1.73
N LEU A 9 -0.27 -25.01 -0.42
CA LEU A 9 0.27 -25.97 0.53
C LEU A 9 -0.83 -27.02 0.86
N GLU A 10 -0.45 -28.27 1.13
CA GLU A 10 -1.31 -29.45 1.29
C GLU A 10 -2.42 -29.38 2.38
N ARG A 11 -2.73 -28.21 2.91
CA ARG A 11 -3.81 -27.97 3.88
C ARG A 11 -4.75 -26.83 3.50
N GLY A 12 -4.84 -26.42 2.24
CA GLY A 12 -5.79 -25.39 1.80
C GLY A 12 -5.51 -23.98 2.34
N ILE A 13 -4.29 -23.71 2.82
CA ILE A 13 -3.89 -22.36 3.22
C ILE A 13 -3.37 -21.65 1.95
N TYR A 14 -4.15 -20.73 1.42
CA TYR A 14 -3.70 -19.83 0.36
C TYR A 14 -2.67 -18.87 0.96
N MET A 15 -1.40 -19.02 0.58
CA MET A 15 -0.39 -18.02 0.93
C MET A 15 -0.38 -16.92 -0.14
N ARG A 16 -0.86 -15.73 0.21
CA ARG A 16 -0.77 -14.54 -0.65
C ARG A 16 0.67 -14.07 -0.72
N LYS A 17 1.14 -13.73 -1.92
CA LYS A 17 2.49 -13.16 -2.10
C LYS A 17 2.60 -11.86 -1.31
N LYS A 18 3.60 -11.77 -0.45
CA LYS A 18 3.82 -10.56 0.36
C LYS A 18 4.20 -9.37 -0.51
N ILE A 19 3.80 -8.16 -0.09
CA ILE A 19 4.14 -6.91 -0.75
C ILE A 19 4.73 -5.92 0.26
N ILE A 20 5.95 -5.47 0.02
CA ILE A 20 6.65 -4.47 0.83
C ILE A 20 6.80 -3.20 0.01
N ALA A 21 6.00 -2.19 0.34
CA ALA A 21 6.00 -0.90 -0.33
C ALA A 21 6.66 0.15 0.57
N GLY A 22 7.66 0.86 0.05
CA GLY A 22 8.26 2.01 0.69
C GLY A 22 7.52 3.27 0.30
N ASN A 23 6.87 3.94 1.24
CA ASN A 23 6.32 5.27 1.07
C ASN A 23 7.39 6.29 1.47
N TRP A 24 8.01 6.92 0.48
CA TRP A 24 9.10 7.89 0.71
C TRP A 24 8.59 9.22 1.25
N LYS A 25 7.30 9.48 1.08
CA LYS A 25 6.68 10.75 1.46
C LYS A 25 7.40 11.92 0.80
N MET A 26 7.37 13.11 1.39
CA MET A 26 8.05 14.30 0.86
C MET A 26 9.55 14.28 1.22
N ASN A 27 10.29 13.30 0.69
CA ASN A 27 11.73 13.17 0.91
C ASN A 27 12.46 12.91 -0.42
N MET A 28 13.73 13.23 -0.45
CA MET A 28 14.67 13.14 -1.57
C MET A 28 14.43 14.21 -2.65
N VAL A 29 15.49 14.56 -3.33
CA VAL A 29 15.47 15.23 -4.62
C VAL A 29 15.91 14.22 -5.68
N PRO A 30 15.66 14.43 -6.98
CA PRO A 30 15.89 13.41 -8.01
C PRO A 30 17.28 12.77 -8.00
N SER A 31 18.32 13.55 -7.75
CA SER A 31 19.69 13.03 -7.68
C SER A 31 19.97 12.17 -6.43
N GLU A 32 19.28 12.42 -5.33
CA GLU A 32 19.36 11.64 -4.10
C GLU A 32 18.51 10.38 -4.24
N ALA A 33 17.32 10.48 -4.85
CA ALA A 33 16.44 9.38 -5.13
C ALA A 33 17.15 8.28 -5.95
N VAL A 34 17.83 8.66 -7.02
CA VAL A 34 18.64 7.71 -7.83
C VAL A 34 19.72 7.03 -7.00
N LYS A 35 20.46 7.79 -6.18
CA LYS A 35 21.51 7.23 -5.30
C LYS A 35 20.95 6.26 -4.27
N LEU A 36 19.79 6.60 -3.70
CA LEU A 36 19.10 5.71 -2.75
C LEU A 36 18.68 4.40 -3.43
N VAL A 37 18.09 4.47 -4.64
CA VAL A 37 17.73 3.28 -5.43
C VAL A 37 18.96 2.40 -5.67
N GLU A 38 20.08 2.95 -6.10
CA GLU A 38 21.32 2.19 -6.35
C GLU A 38 21.84 1.52 -5.06
N THR A 39 21.65 2.17 -3.92
CA THR A 39 22.02 1.61 -2.60
C THR A 39 21.09 0.48 -2.18
N LEU A 40 19.78 0.63 -2.38
CA LEU A 40 18.78 -0.32 -1.90
C LEU A 40 18.57 -1.51 -2.85
N LYS A 41 18.68 -1.29 -4.17
CA LYS A 41 18.42 -2.30 -5.20
C LYS A 41 19.10 -3.65 -4.95
N PRO A 42 20.40 -3.74 -4.58
CA PRO A 42 21.05 -5.02 -4.27
C PRO A 42 20.55 -5.66 -2.96
N LEU A 43 19.96 -4.89 -2.05
CA LEU A 43 19.50 -5.36 -0.74
C LEU A 43 18.08 -5.93 -0.77
N VAL A 44 17.31 -5.67 -1.83
CA VAL A 44 15.89 -6.03 -1.93
C VAL A 44 15.62 -7.14 -2.94
N GLN A 45 16.62 -7.95 -3.27
CA GLN A 45 16.52 -9.08 -4.19
C GLN A 45 15.80 -10.26 -3.51
N ASN A 46 14.46 -10.28 -3.61
CA ASN A 46 13.61 -11.34 -3.08
C ASN A 46 12.44 -11.59 -4.06
N GLU A 47 12.45 -12.73 -4.76
CA GLU A 47 11.42 -13.07 -5.74
C GLU A 47 10.07 -13.44 -5.08
N ASP A 48 10.09 -13.83 -3.81
CA ASP A 48 8.89 -14.19 -3.04
C ASP A 48 8.11 -12.96 -2.54
N VAL A 49 8.65 -11.75 -2.76
CA VAL A 49 8.08 -10.49 -2.30
C VAL A 49 7.96 -9.51 -3.46
N ASP A 50 6.79 -8.85 -3.59
CA ASP A 50 6.66 -7.68 -4.45
C ASP A 50 7.25 -6.47 -3.73
N VAL A 51 8.29 -5.88 -4.29
CA VAL A 51 8.96 -4.69 -3.74
C VAL A 51 8.53 -3.47 -4.52
N VAL A 52 8.02 -2.44 -3.83
CA VAL A 52 7.52 -1.21 -4.46
C VAL A 52 8.19 0.00 -3.82
N TYR A 53 8.69 0.93 -4.65
CA TYR A 53 9.09 2.27 -4.19
C TYR A 53 8.01 3.28 -4.59
N CYS A 54 7.25 3.78 -3.62
CA CYS A 54 6.30 4.87 -3.81
C CYS A 54 7.03 6.19 -3.50
N VAL A 55 7.20 7.00 -4.54
CA VAL A 55 8.09 8.17 -4.50
C VAL A 55 7.35 9.46 -4.89
N PRO A 56 7.86 10.63 -4.48
CA PRO A 56 7.33 11.93 -4.92
C PRO A 56 7.25 12.04 -6.45
N ALA A 57 6.26 12.79 -6.94
CA ALA A 57 6.00 12.92 -8.39
C ALA A 57 7.23 13.36 -9.19
N ILE A 58 8.08 14.23 -8.62
CA ILE A 58 9.31 14.71 -9.25
C ILE A 58 10.36 13.61 -9.42
N ASP A 59 10.29 12.54 -8.65
CA ASP A 59 11.25 11.43 -8.63
C ASP A 59 10.80 10.23 -9.46
N LEU A 60 9.56 10.20 -9.94
CA LEU A 60 8.98 9.04 -10.64
C LEU A 60 9.83 8.61 -11.84
N VAL A 61 10.05 9.48 -12.81
CA VAL A 61 10.81 9.15 -14.03
C VAL A 61 12.26 8.78 -13.73
N PRO A 62 13.03 9.52 -12.90
CA PRO A 62 14.36 9.11 -12.47
C PRO A 62 14.40 7.73 -11.81
N VAL A 63 13.46 7.44 -10.90
CA VAL A 63 13.42 6.16 -10.17
C VAL A 63 13.00 5.01 -11.10
N VAL A 64 12.00 5.19 -11.97
CA VAL A 64 11.61 4.20 -12.99
C VAL A 64 12.82 3.81 -13.85
N ASN A 65 13.65 4.78 -14.26
CA ASN A 65 14.85 4.50 -15.03
C ASN A 65 15.92 3.75 -14.20
N ALA A 66 16.08 4.10 -12.93
CA ALA A 66 17.09 3.49 -12.05
C ALA A 66 16.77 2.04 -11.66
N VAL A 67 15.46 1.67 -11.56
CA VAL A 67 15.06 0.30 -11.21
C VAL A 67 15.00 -0.66 -12.40
N LYS A 68 15.20 -0.20 -13.63
CA LYS A 68 15.14 -1.06 -14.82
C LYS A 68 16.03 -2.31 -14.68
N GLY A 69 15.46 -3.46 -15.03
CA GLY A 69 16.15 -4.75 -14.95
C GLY A 69 16.27 -5.32 -13.53
N SER A 70 15.54 -4.77 -12.55
CA SER A 70 15.42 -5.32 -11.20
C SER A 70 14.01 -5.86 -10.94
N ASN A 71 13.80 -6.43 -9.75
CA ASN A 71 12.50 -6.89 -9.25
C ASN A 71 11.69 -5.78 -8.56
N VAL A 72 12.14 -4.53 -8.63
CA VAL A 72 11.50 -3.41 -7.96
C VAL A 72 10.49 -2.75 -8.88
N HIS A 73 9.28 -2.54 -8.37
CA HIS A 73 8.21 -1.75 -8.98
C HIS A 73 8.24 -0.31 -8.49
N VAL A 74 7.71 0.62 -9.28
CA VAL A 74 7.59 2.02 -8.88
C VAL A 74 6.12 2.37 -8.68
N GLY A 75 5.84 3.09 -7.59
CA GLY A 75 4.55 3.64 -7.25
C GLY A 75 4.58 5.17 -7.15
N ALA A 76 3.43 5.79 -7.38
CA ALA A 76 3.19 7.18 -7.05
C ALA A 76 2.54 7.30 -5.67
N GLU A 77 2.69 8.46 -5.03
CA GLU A 77 2.14 8.74 -3.70
C GLU A 77 0.71 9.32 -3.76
N ASN A 78 0.24 9.66 -4.95
CA ASN A 78 -1.09 10.19 -5.22
C ASN A 78 -1.39 10.19 -6.73
N LEU A 79 -2.67 10.33 -7.09
CA LEU A 79 -3.14 10.74 -8.40
C LEU A 79 -4.40 11.58 -8.25
N TYR A 80 -4.79 12.30 -9.32
CA TYR A 80 -6.10 12.92 -9.44
C TYR A 80 -7.01 12.07 -10.35
N PHE A 81 -8.31 12.12 -10.10
CA PHE A 81 -9.28 11.25 -10.77
C PHE A 81 -9.76 11.76 -12.15
N GLU A 82 -9.37 12.97 -12.56
CA GLU A 82 -9.65 13.50 -13.88
C GLU A 82 -8.53 13.18 -14.86
N ASP A 83 -8.86 12.93 -16.12
CA ASP A 83 -7.87 12.58 -17.16
C ASP A 83 -6.97 13.77 -17.51
N LYS A 84 -7.55 14.97 -17.56
CA LYS A 84 -6.88 16.25 -17.90
C LYS A 84 -7.78 17.43 -17.59
N GLY A 85 -7.21 18.62 -17.51
CA GLY A 85 -7.99 19.85 -17.36
C GLY A 85 -7.36 20.93 -16.51
N ALA A 86 -8.17 21.85 -16.01
CA ALA A 86 -7.74 22.99 -15.18
C ALA A 86 -7.57 22.57 -13.71
N TYR A 87 -6.65 21.66 -13.45
CA TYR A 87 -6.32 21.11 -12.13
C TYR A 87 -4.85 21.34 -11.82
N THR A 88 -4.48 22.61 -11.70
CA THR A 88 -3.08 23.03 -11.54
C THR A 88 -2.41 22.34 -10.36
N GLY A 89 -1.32 21.62 -10.64
CA GLY A 89 -0.54 20.88 -9.64
C GLY A 89 -0.89 19.39 -9.51
N GLU A 90 -2.01 18.94 -10.08
CA GLU A 90 -2.42 17.52 -10.03
C GLU A 90 -1.74 16.67 -11.12
N ILE A 91 -1.62 15.39 -10.83
CA ILE A 91 -1.05 14.35 -11.71
C ILE A 91 -2.17 13.38 -12.09
N SER A 92 -2.45 13.21 -13.38
CA SER A 92 -3.45 12.25 -13.86
C SER A 92 -2.90 10.82 -13.89
N ALA A 93 -3.81 9.85 -13.94
CA ALA A 93 -3.44 8.45 -14.12
C ALA A 93 -2.69 8.19 -15.44
N ASP A 94 -3.08 8.86 -16.53
CA ASP A 94 -2.39 8.75 -17.83
C ASP A 94 -0.93 9.24 -17.75
N MET A 95 -0.66 10.32 -16.99
CA MET A 95 0.71 10.80 -16.75
C MET A 95 1.55 9.77 -15.99
N LEU A 96 0.95 9.06 -15.01
CA LEU A 96 1.63 8.02 -14.26
C LEU A 96 1.95 6.79 -15.14
N VAL A 97 0.99 6.36 -15.95
CA VAL A 97 1.17 5.22 -16.87
C VAL A 97 2.27 5.52 -17.90
N ASP A 98 2.25 6.72 -18.50
CA ASP A 98 3.27 7.16 -19.47
C ASP A 98 4.67 7.23 -18.84
N ALA A 99 4.76 7.64 -17.58
CA ALA A 99 5.99 7.65 -16.81
C ALA A 99 6.51 6.24 -16.45
N GLY A 100 5.74 5.17 -16.67
CA GLY A 100 6.10 3.79 -16.34
C GLY A 100 5.83 3.40 -14.89
N VAL A 101 4.94 4.12 -14.21
CA VAL A 101 4.49 3.83 -12.84
C VAL A 101 3.51 2.66 -12.87
N GLU A 102 3.61 1.74 -11.92
CA GLU A 102 2.72 0.57 -11.81
C GLU A 102 1.74 0.67 -10.63
N TYR A 103 2.18 1.23 -9.52
CA TYR A 103 1.39 1.34 -8.28
C TYR A 103 1.04 2.79 -7.96
N VAL A 104 -0.01 2.99 -7.16
CA VAL A 104 -0.34 4.32 -6.65
C VAL A 104 -0.99 4.23 -5.27
N ILE A 105 -0.45 5.00 -4.32
CA ILE A 105 -1.06 5.19 -2.99
C ILE A 105 -2.21 6.18 -3.12
N MET A 106 -3.31 5.94 -2.40
CA MET A 106 -4.42 6.88 -2.27
C MET A 106 -5.02 6.81 -0.88
N GLY A 107 -5.51 7.92 -0.39
CA GLY A 107 -6.14 8.03 0.92
C GLY A 107 -5.19 7.89 2.11
N HIS A 108 -3.87 8.10 1.91
CA HIS A 108 -2.92 8.11 3.02
C HIS A 108 -3.35 9.10 4.11
N SER A 109 -3.14 8.73 5.38
CA SER A 109 -3.58 9.53 6.54
C SER A 109 -3.13 10.99 6.49
N GLU A 110 -1.92 11.27 6.00
CA GLU A 110 -1.42 12.66 5.82
C GLU A 110 -2.26 13.42 4.78
N ARG A 111 -2.70 12.77 3.69
CA ARG A 111 -3.54 13.43 2.69
C ARG A 111 -4.97 13.67 3.20
N ARG A 112 -5.51 12.73 3.96
CA ARG A 112 -6.79 12.93 4.65
C ARG A 112 -6.73 14.07 5.66
N GLY A 113 -5.68 14.12 6.48
CA GLY A 113 -5.53 15.10 7.54
C GLY A 113 -5.12 16.50 7.06
N TYR A 114 -4.12 16.59 6.19
CA TYR A 114 -3.55 17.89 5.77
C TYR A 114 -4.18 18.47 4.50
N PHE A 115 -4.66 17.61 3.60
CA PHE A 115 -5.18 18.00 2.30
C PHE A 115 -6.68 17.70 2.15
N HIS A 116 -7.35 17.30 3.24
CA HIS A 116 -8.80 17.10 3.32
C HIS A 116 -9.34 16.09 2.29
N GLU A 117 -8.55 15.07 1.95
CA GLU A 117 -8.96 14.02 1.01
C GLU A 117 -10.08 13.16 1.66
N THR A 118 -11.23 13.09 0.99
CA THR A 118 -12.42 12.38 1.48
C THR A 118 -12.47 10.93 0.99
N ASP A 119 -13.31 10.09 1.60
CA ASP A 119 -13.51 8.71 1.14
C ASP A 119 -14.12 8.66 -0.27
N GLU A 120 -14.96 9.63 -0.64
CA GLU A 120 -15.52 9.79 -1.98
C GLU A 120 -14.45 10.15 -3.01
N ASP A 121 -13.49 11.00 -2.66
CA ASP A 121 -12.36 11.30 -3.54
C ASP A 121 -11.49 10.06 -3.75
N ILE A 122 -11.27 9.27 -2.69
CA ILE A 122 -10.52 8.03 -2.75
C ILE A 122 -11.22 7.01 -3.65
N ASN A 123 -12.55 6.89 -3.55
CA ASN A 123 -13.33 6.04 -4.45
C ASN A 123 -13.14 6.45 -5.93
N LYS A 124 -13.26 7.74 -6.26
CA LYS A 124 -13.03 8.24 -7.62
C LYS A 124 -11.61 7.93 -8.11
N LYS A 125 -10.61 8.12 -7.25
CA LYS A 125 -9.21 7.79 -7.55
C LYS A 125 -9.01 6.30 -7.78
N LEU A 126 -9.63 5.45 -6.95
CA LEU A 126 -9.57 3.99 -7.08
C LEU A 126 -10.14 3.53 -8.42
N LEU A 127 -11.34 4.01 -8.76
CA LEU A 127 -11.97 3.69 -10.05
C LEU A 127 -11.10 4.14 -11.22
N LYS A 128 -10.53 5.35 -11.16
CA LYS A 128 -9.65 5.88 -12.20
C LYS A 128 -8.34 5.09 -12.33
N ALA A 129 -7.71 4.73 -11.24
CA ALA A 129 -6.49 3.92 -11.25
C ALA A 129 -6.74 2.54 -11.88
N LEU A 130 -7.84 1.89 -11.51
CA LEU A 130 -8.25 0.59 -12.07
C LEU A 130 -8.59 0.70 -13.57
N GLU A 131 -9.29 1.76 -14.00
CA GLU A 131 -9.58 2.03 -15.41
C GLU A 131 -8.29 2.10 -16.26
N LYS A 132 -7.24 2.71 -15.73
CA LYS A 132 -5.95 2.91 -16.41
C LYS A 132 -4.95 1.78 -16.19
N GLY A 133 -5.33 0.72 -15.47
CA GLY A 133 -4.49 -0.47 -15.25
C GLY A 133 -3.39 -0.28 -14.22
N LEU A 134 -3.45 0.78 -13.41
CA LEU A 134 -2.58 0.95 -12.24
C LEU A 134 -3.01 -0.01 -11.12
N LYS A 135 -2.08 -0.35 -10.24
CA LYS A 135 -2.29 -1.19 -9.06
C LYS A 135 -2.47 -0.30 -7.82
N PRO A 136 -3.71 -0.10 -7.32
CA PRO A 136 -3.96 0.81 -6.20
C PRO A 136 -3.47 0.23 -4.87
N ILE A 137 -2.94 1.13 -4.01
CA ILE A 137 -2.72 0.91 -2.57
C ILE A 137 -3.64 1.87 -1.83
N VAL A 138 -4.78 1.37 -1.36
CA VAL A 138 -5.81 2.18 -0.68
C VAL A 138 -5.56 2.19 0.81
N CYS A 139 -5.30 3.36 1.37
CA CYS A 139 -5.07 3.54 2.79
C CYS A 139 -6.36 3.79 3.56
N CYS A 140 -6.50 3.14 4.70
CA CYS A 140 -7.56 3.35 5.69
C CYS A 140 -6.97 3.31 7.10
N GLY A 141 -7.64 3.95 8.05
CA GLY A 141 -7.13 3.97 9.42
C GLY A 141 -7.99 4.82 10.35
N GLU A 142 -7.86 4.55 11.64
CA GLU A 142 -8.54 5.25 12.70
C GLU A 142 -7.60 6.16 13.51
N SER A 143 -8.17 7.23 14.06
CA SER A 143 -7.51 8.09 15.04
C SER A 143 -7.47 7.44 16.42
N LEU A 144 -6.67 8.00 17.33
CA LEU A 144 -6.64 7.58 18.73
C LEU A 144 -8.02 7.72 19.40
N GLU A 145 -8.70 8.81 19.11
CA GLU A 145 -10.04 9.08 19.66
C GLU A 145 -11.04 7.99 19.24
N GLN A 146 -11.06 7.62 17.96
CA GLN A 146 -11.94 6.57 17.45
C GLN A 146 -11.63 5.20 18.07
N ARG A 147 -10.33 4.92 18.30
CA ARG A 147 -9.91 3.68 18.96
C ARG A 147 -10.34 3.66 20.43
N GLU A 148 -10.17 4.76 21.17
CA GLU A 148 -10.58 4.88 22.56
C GLU A 148 -12.11 4.83 22.74
N GLN A 149 -12.86 5.28 21.75
CA GLN A 149 -14.32 5.15 21.67
C GLN A 149 -14.79 3.74 21.32
N GLY A 150 -13.88 2.82 20.93
CA GLY A 150 -14.23 1.45 20.57
C GLY A 150 -14.94 1.31 19.23
N ILE A 151 -14.77 2.28 18.30
CA ILE A 151 -15.42 2.29 16.98
C ILE A 151 -14.45 1.99 15.83
N THR A 152 -13.27 1.45 16.11
CA THR A 152 -12.23 1.16 15.11
C THR A 152 -12.78 0.37 13.93
N GLU A 153 -13.43 -0.77 14.19
CA GLU A 153 -13.94 -1.65 13.12
C GLU A 153 -15.03 -0.97 12.30
N ASP A 154 -15.98 -0.30 12.95
CA ASP A 154 -17.06 0.42 12.26
C ASP A 154 -16.50 1.54 11.36
N TRP A 155 -15.49 2.26 11.84
CA TRP A 155 -14.81 3.32 11.10
C TRP A 155 -14.11 2.78 9.86
N ILE A 156 -13.28 1.74 10.02
CA ILE A 156 -12.57 1.07 8.93
C ILE A 156 -13.56 0.48 7.92
N ARG A 157 -14.59 -0.19 8.40
CA ARG A 157 -15.65 -0.75 7.57
C ARG A 157 -16.33 0.31 6.70
N MET A 158 -16.62 1.48 7.27
CA MET A 158 -17.19 2.61 6.53
C MET A 158 -16.23 3.08 5.43
N GLN A 159 -14.95 3.31 5.74
CA GLN A 159 -13.95 3.74 4.77
C GLN A 159 -13.84 2.74 3.60
N ILE A 160 -13.74 1.45 3.91
CA ILE A 160 -13.65 0.40 2.87
C ILE A 160 -14.91 0.35 2.02
N LYS A 161 -16.10 0.39 2.62
CA LYS A 161 -17.38 0.35 1.87
C LYS A 161 -17.54 1.53 0.92
N ILE A 162 -17.11 2.73 1.33
CA ILE A 162 -17.17 3.92 0.45
C ILE A 162 -16.10 3.80 -0.65
N ALA A 163 -14.85 3.49 -0.30
CA ALA A 163 -13.76 3.39 -1.27
C ALA A 163 -14.04 2.37 -2.38
N PHE A 164 -14.68 1.25 -2.07
CA PHE A 164 -14.95 0.18 -3.03
C PHE A 164 -16.30 0.28 -3.77
N GLN A 165 -17.06 1.38 -3.62
CA GLN A 165 -18.29 1.58 -4.38
C GLN A 165 -18.01 1.56 -5.89
N GLY A 166 -18.77 0.73 -6.63
CA GLY A 166 -18.63 0.61 -8.09
C GLY A 166 -17.43 -0.22 -8.57
N VAL A 167 -16.59 -0.73 -7.67
CA VAL A 167 -15.49 -1.65 -8.01
C VAL A 167 -16.05 -3.07 -8.14
N SER A 168 -15.74 -3.78 -9.23
CA SER A 168 -16.14 -5.18 -9.39
C SER A 168 -15.26 -6.13 -8.57
N ALA A 169 -15.75 -7.34 -8.26
CA ALA A 169 -14.99 -8.36 -7.54
C ALA A 169 -13.64 -8.67 -8.22
N ASP A 170 -13.62 -8.78 -9.54
CA ASP A 170 -12.38 -9.06 -10.29
C ASP A 170 -11.37 -7.90 -10.22
N GLN A 171 -11.85 -6.66 -10.24
CA GLN A 171 -10.99 -5.49 -10.03
C GLN A 171 -10.45 -5.42 -8.61
N ALA A 172 -11.30 -5.72 -7.61
CA ALA A 172 -10.93 -5.70 -6.19
C ALA A 172 -9.76 -6.63 -5.87
N LYS A 173 -9.67 -7.81 -6.51
CA LYS A 173 -8.56 -8.77 -6.35
C LYS A 173 -7.18 -8.17 -6.66
N GLY A 174 -7.12 -7.14 -7.49
CA GLY A 174 -5.87 -6.43 -7.84
C GLY A 174 -5.52 -5.26 -6.91
N VAL A 175 -6.41 -4.89 -6.01
CA VAL A 175 -6.21 -3.79 -5.06
C VAL A 175 -5.39 -4.27 -3.86
N VAL A 176 -4.54 -3.40 -3.32
CA VAL A 176 -3.88 -3.56 -2.03
C VAL A 176 -4.53 -2.60 -1.05
N ILE A 177 -4.83 -3.05 0.16
CA ILE A 177 -5.34 -2.18 1.24
C ILE A 177 -4.22 -1.99 2.25
N ALA A 178 -3.95 -0.75 2.68
CA ALA A 178 -2.96 -0.45 3.70
C ALA A 178 -3.67 0.07 4.96
N TYR A 179 -3.60 -0.70 6.03
CA TYR A 179 -4.13 -0.28 7.35
C TYR A 179 -3.13 0.60 8.07
N GLU A 180 -3.52 1.81 8.35
CA GLU A 180 -2.74 2.82 9.05
C GLU A 180 -3.34 3.13 10.43
N PRO A 181 -2.85 2.54 11.55
CA PRO A 181 -3.20 3.04 12.88
C PRO A 181 -2.63 4.45 13.04
N ILE A 182 -3.44 5.50 12.75
CA ILE A 182 -2.97 6.90 12.69
C ILE A 182 -2.33 7.32 14.03
N TRP A 183 -2.85 6.80 15.13
CA TRP A 183 -2.31 7.03 16.47
C TRP A 183 -0.91 6.44 16.72
N ALA A 184 -0.45 5.54 15.84
CA ALA A 184 0.87 4.91 15.93
C ALA A 184 1.84 5.41 14.83
N ILE A 185 1.45 6.37 13.99
CA ILE A 185 2.30 6.90 12.92
C ILE A 185 3.05 8.13 13.42
N GLY A 186 4.39 8.04 13.51
CA GLY A 186 5.24 9.17 13.89
C GLY A 186 5.12 9.61 15.36
N THR A 187 4.40 8.87 16.19
CA THR A 187 4.14 9.22 17.60
C THR A 187 5.09 8.54 18.59
N GLY A 188 5.92 7.59 18.11
CA GLY A 188 6.71 6.70 18.95
C GLY A 188 5.90 5.55 19.57
N LYS A 189 4.58 5.52 19.41
CA LYS A 189 3.74 4.37 19.74
C LYS A 189 3.76 3.37 18.58
N THR A 190 3.62 2.09 18.88
CA THR A 190 3.53 1.01 17.88
C THR A 190 2.36 0.13 18.26
N ALA A 191 1.50 -0.20 17.30
CA ALA A 191 0.49 -1.23 17.52
C ALA A 191 1.19 -2.58 17.74
N THR A 192 0.68 -3.40 18.64
CA THR A 192 1.13 -4.78 18.76
C THR A 192 0.75 -5.56 17.48
N SER A 193 1.43 -6.68 17.22
CA SER A 193 1.09 -7.55 16.10
C SER A 193 -0.37 -8.05 16.18
N ALA A 194 -0.86 -8.34 17.38
CA ALA A 194 -2.24 -8.73 17.62
C ALA A 194 -3.24 -7.61 17.30
N GLN A 195 -2.92 -6.36 17.67
CA GLN A 195 -3.77 -5.20 17.33
C GLN A 195 -3.79 -4.91 15.82
N ALA A 196 -2.66 -5.10 15.16
CA ALA A 196 -2.57 -4.95 13.71
C ALA A 196 -3.37 -6.05 12.99
N GLU A 197 -3.24 -7.28 13.45
CA GLU A 197 -3.96 -8.45 12.93
C GLU A 197 -5.48 -8.30 13.09
N GLU A 198 -5.96 -7.90 14.27
CA GLU A 198 -7.38 -7.66 14.54
C GLU A 198 -8.03 -6.79 13.45
N VAL A 199 -7.40 -5.66 13.11
CA VAL A 199 -7.95 -4.73 12.13
C VAL A 199 -7.74 -5.22 10.69
N CYS A 200 -6.60 -5.83 10.36
CA CYS A 200 -6.39 -6.42 9.03
C CYS A 200 -7.39 -7.54 8.74
N LYS A 201 -7.71 -8.35 9.75
CA LYS A 201 -8.77 -9.36 9.67
C LYS A 201 -10.15 -8.72 9.43
N ALA A 202 -10.51 -7.67 10.20
CA ALA A 202 -11.78 -6.96 10.02
C ALA A 202 -11.91 -6.34 8.61
N ILE A 203 -10.80 -5.85 8.02
CA ILE A 203 -10.75 -5.39 6.63
C ILE A 203 -11.08 -6.54 5.68
N ARG A 204 -10.44 -7.69 5.85
CA ARG A 204 -10.68 -8.87 5.00
C ARG A 204 -12.11 -9.37 5.10
N GLU A 205 -12.67 -9.45 6.30
CA GLU A 205 -14.06 -9.80 6.54
C GLU A 205 -15.02 -8.81 5.85
N THR A 206 -14.72 -7.51 5.92
CA THR A 206 -15.49 -6.46 5.23
C THR A 206 -15.49 -6.65 3.70
N ILE A 207 -14.35 -7.00 3.11
CA ILE A 207 -14.26 -7.33 1.67
C ILE A 207 -15.09 -8.57 1.35
N GLY A 208 -15.05 -9.61 2.22
CA GLY A 208 -15.88 -10.80 2.08
C GLY A 208 -17.38 -10.52 2.10
N GLU A 209 -17.81 -9.53 2.91
CA GLU A 209 -19.21 -9.08 2.93
C GLU A 209 -19.62 -8.26 1.70
N ILE A 210 -18.69 -7.44 1.16
CA ILE A 210 -18.97 -6.63 -0.04
C ILE A 210 -19.08 -7.52 -1.28
N TYR A 211 -18.24 -8.54 -1.37
CA TYR A 211 -18.12 -9.42 -2.53
C TYR A 211 -18.37 -10.89 -2.19
N ASP A 212 -17.30 -11.60 -1.90
CA ASP A 212 -17.28 -13.03 -1.55
C ASP A 212 -15.93 -13.40 -0.88
N THR A 213 -15.86 -14.63 -0.39
CA THR A 213 -14.65 -15.18 0.25
C THR A 213 -13.47 -15.24 -0.72
N ASP A 214 -13.68 -15.62 -1.98
CA ASP A 214 -12.59 -15.74 -2.96
C ASP A 214 -11.94 -14.40 -3.23
N THR A 215 -12.72 -13.32 -3.30
CA THR A 215 -12.22 -11.95 -3.45
C THR A 215 -11.47 -11.51 -2.19
N ALA A 216 -12.01 -11.79 -1.01
CA ALA A 216 -11.38 -11.48 0.26
C ALA A 216 -10.03 -12.18 0.43
N GLU A 217 -9.95 -13.45 0.02
CA GLU A 217 -8.69 -14.21 0.07
C GLU A 217 -7.68 -13.79 -1.00
N ALA A 218 -8.10 -13.18 -2.10
CA ALA A 218 -7.21 -12.71 -3.14
C ALA A 218 -6.60 -11.33 -2.86
N ILE A 219 -7.32 -10.46 -2.15
CA ILE A 219 -6.86 -9.09 -1.84
C ILE A 219 -5.71 -9.13 -0.84
N ARG A 220 -4.72 -8.25 -1.03
CA ARG A 220 -3.57 -8.15 -0.11
C ARG A 220 -3.76 -6.97 0.84
N ILE A 221 -3.45 -7.20 2.12
CA ILE A 221 -3.57 -6.21 3.18
C ILE A 221 -2.19 -5.94 3.76
N GLN A 222 -1.76 -4.67 3.74
CA GLN A 222 -0.51 -4.20 4.32
C GLN A 222 -0.76 -3.57 5.69
N TYR A 223 0.18 -3.76 6.60
CA TYR A 223 0.26 -2.94 7.80
C TYR A 223 1.04 -1.65 7.49
N GLY A 224 0.40 -0.50 7.66
CA GLY A 224 0.95 0.84 7.38
C GLY A 224 1.41 1.62 8.63
N GLY A 225 1.40 1.00 9.80
CA GLY A 225 2.00 1.57 11.01
C GLY A 225 3.53 1.43 11.05
N SER A 226 4.12 1.62 12.23
CA SER A 226 5.57 1.55 12.43
C SER A 226 6.11 0.13 12.27
N MET A 227 6.35 -0.30 11.04
CA MET A 227 7.10 -1.53 10.74
C MET A 227 8.58 -1.22 10.51
N ASN A 228 9.46 -2.05 11.11
CA ASN A 228 10.91 -1.93 11.01
C ASN A 228 11.58 -3.30 11.05
N ALA A 229 12.91 -3.35 10.94
CA ALA A 229 13.67 -4.60 10.93
C ALA A 229 13.49 -5.46 12.22
N GLY A 230 13.16 -4.83 13.35
CA GLY A 230 12.99 -5.53 14.63
C GLY A 230 11.63 -6.19 14.82
N ASN A 231 10.57 -5.71 14.15
CA ASN A 231 9.21 -6.21 14.33
C ASN A 231 8.56 -6.79 13.05
N CYS A 232 9.20 -6.64 11.90
CA CYS A 232 8.62 -7.06 10.62
C CYS A 232 8.31 -8.56 10.59
N LYS A 233 9.17 -9.40 11.18
CA LYS A 233 8.98 -10.85 11.17
C LYS A 233 7.74 -11.28 11.95
N GLU A 234 7.48 -10.67 13.10
CA GLU A 234 6.30 -10.95 13.92
C GLU A 234 5.00 -10.46 13.23
N LEU A 235 5.03 -9.25 12.65
CA LEU A 235 3.89 -8.69 11.91
C LEU A 235 3.58 -9.52 10.65
N LEU A 236 4.58 -9.86 9.86
CA LEU A 236 4.40 -10.62 8.62
C LEU A 236 4.07 -12.11 8.84
N ALA A 237 4.19 -12.61 10.07
CA ALA A 237 3.72 -13.93 10.45
C ALA A 237 2.21 -13.99 10.72
N GLN A 238 1.54 -12.84 10.84
CA GLN A 238 0.10 -12.80 11.06
C GLN A 238 -0.66 -13.23 9.80
N PRO A 239 -1.78 -13.96 9.93
CA PRO A 239 -2.51 -14.55 8.80
C PRO A 239 -3.10 -13.52 7.84
N ASP A 240 -3.52 -12.35 8.33
CA ASP A 240 -4.18 -11.32 7.53
C ASP A 240 -3.30 -10.12 7.19
N ILE A 241 -2.00 -10.19 7.53
CA ILE A 241 -1.01 -9.19 7.15
C ILE A 241 -0.17 -9.71 5.97
N ASP A 242 -0.42 -9.20 4.78
CA ASP A 242 0.22 -9.61 3.53
C ASP A 242 1.42 -8.73 3.14
N GLY A 243 1.81 -7.81 4.01
CA GLY A 243 2.93 -6.92 3.71
C GLY A 243 3.00 -5.70 4.60
N GLY A 244 3.78 -4.72 4.15
CA GLY A 244 3.94 -3.46 4.85
C GLY A 244 4.00 -2.26 3.93
N LEU A 245 3.38 -1.15 4.35
CA LEU A 245 3.58 0.18 3.78
C LEU A 245 4.54 0.94 4.69
N ILE A 246 5.82 1.03 4.27
CA ILE A 246 6.94 1.40 5.11
C ILE A 246 7.31 2.88 4.91
N GLY A 247 7.27 3.69 5.97
CA GLY A 247 7.71 5.08 5.92
C GLY A 247 9.24 5.20 6.05
N GLY A 248 9.73 5.85 7.09
CA GLY A 248 11.14 6.24 7.26
C GLY A 248 12.18 5.11 7.15
N ALA A 249 11.82 3.86 7.46
CA ALA A 249 12.73 2.71 7.26
C ALA A 249 12.96 2.40 5.77
N SER A 250 12.06 2.81 4.86
CA SER A 250 12.23 2.62 3.42
C SER A 250 13.31 3.52 2.80
N LEU A 251 13.76 4.53 3.53
CA LEU A 251 14.86 5.43 3.13
C LEU A 251 16.23 4.98 3.64
N LYS A 252 16.33 3.75 4.15
CA LYS A 252 17.54 3.22 4.81
C LYS A 252 17.81 1.77 4.39
N PRO A 253 19.05 1.26 4.56
CA PRO A 253 19.37 -0.15 4.32
C PRO A 253 18.49 -1.16 5.08
N ASP A 254 17.93 -0.77 6.22
CA ASP A 254 16.96 -1.57 7.00
C ASP A 254 15.76 -2.05 6.17
N PHE A 255 15.42 -1.34 5.09
CA PHE A 255 14.39 -1.77 4.14
C PHE A 255 14.71 -3.15 3.53
N GLY A 256 15.99 -3.41 3.25
CA GLY A 256 16.44 -4.72 2.78
C GLY A 256 16.16 -5.84 3.79
N THR A 257 16.29 -5.58 5.09
CA THR A 257 15.96 -6.55 6.16
C THR A 257 14.47 -6.84 6.19
N ILE A 258 13.63 -5.81 6.03
CA ILE A 258 12.17 -5.98 5.99
C ILE A 258 11.75 -6.80 4.76
N VAL A 259 12.31 -6.53 3.59
CA VAL A 259 12.03 -7.28 2.35
C VAL A 259 12.46 -8.75 2.48
N ASN A 260 13.57 -9.02 3.17
CA ASN A 260 14.11 -10.37 3.37
C ASN A 260 13.73 -10.97 4.73
N TYR A 261 12.59 -10.62 5.29
CA TYR A 261 12.11 -11.05 6.61
C TYR A 261 12.09 -12.58 6.82
N ASN A 262 12.02 -13.35 5.74
CA ASN A 262 11.94 -14.82 5.71
C ASN A 262 13.28 -15.51 5.41
N LYS A 263 14.37 -14.75 5.26
CA LYS A 263 15.72 -15.27 5.00
C LYS A 263 16.57 -15.33 6.25
#